data_6753160b8ffc9cb14e1bed94e494d4fa
#
_entry.id   6753160b8ffc9cb14e1bed94e494d4fa
#
_cell.length_a   1.000
_cell.length_b   1.000
_cell.length_c   1.000
_cell.angle_alpha   90.00
_cell.angle_beta   90.00
_cell.angle_gamma   90.00
#
_symmetry.space_group_name_H-M   'P 1'
#
loop_
_entity.id
_entity.type
_entity.pdbx_description
1 polymer ?
#
loop_
_entity_poly.entity_id
_entity_poly.type
_entity_poly.pdbx_seq_one_letter_code
_entity_poly.pdbx_strand_id
1 'polypeptide(L)'
;MLIAIIGENCVGKSTLAEGICREIGGKIFNGKDFLRLERNPDNAKATFKAILSSAVDGDNLIYVITEREHLDLLPAGAVKIVLTADLDVIKERFKARMRGILPPPVEKMLEQNHGKYDDLPCDMKLKSDAYDIIEVLEKLKSKS
;
A
#
# COMPACT_ATOMS: atom_id res chain seq x y z
N MET A 1 2.77 3.09 15.30
CA MET A 1 2.75 3.93 14.08
C MET A 1 1.93 3.23 13.01
N LEU A 2 1.05 3.97 12.35
CA LEU A 2 0.28 3.46 11.21
C LEU A 2 0.92 3.97 9.92
N ILE A 3 1.29 3.02 9.04
CA ILE A 3 1.92 3.31 7.75
C ILE A 3 1.02 2.78 6.64
N ALA A 4 0.62 3.64 5.72
CA ALA A 4 -0.14 3.24 4.54
C ALA A 4 0.78 3.27 3.31
N ILE A 5 0.87 2.15 2.61
CA ILE A 5 1.62 2.05 1.35
C ILE A 5 0.60 1.97 0.23
N ILE A 6 0.59 2.99 -0.62
CA ILE A 6 -0.44 3.19 -1.63
C ILE A 6 0.19 3.13 -3.03
N GLY A 7 -0.42 2.41 -3.93
CA GLY A 7 0.08 2.33 -5.29
C GLY A 7 -0.75 1.42 -6.18
N GLU A 8 -0.50 1.52 -7.47
CA GLU A 8 -1.11 0.68 -8.49
C GLU A 8 -0.66 -0.78 -8.35
N ASN A 9 -1.29 -1.67 -9.12
CA ASN A 9 -0.86 -3.05 -9.18
C ASN A 9 0.60 -3.15 -9.63
N CYS A 10 1.34 -4.07 -9.05
CA CYS A 10 2.71 -4.42 -9.46
C CYS A 10 3.76 -3.32 -9.31
N VAL A 11 3.53 -2.32 -8.46
CA VAL A 11 4.57 -1.30 -8.17
C VAL A 11 5.54 -1.73 -7.07
N GLY A 12 5.33 -2.90 -6.42
CA GLY A 12 6.25 -3.40 -5.40
C GLY A 12 5.86 -3.06 -3.97
N LYS A 13 4.57 -2.81 -3.70
CA LYS A 13 4.08 -2.44 -2.36
C LYS A 13 4.39 -3.50 -1.30
N SER A 14 4.18 -4.77 -1.63
CA SER A 14 4.41 -5.87 -0.69
C SER A 14 5.89 -5.98 -0.32
N THR A 15 6.78 -5.80 -1.27
CA THR A 15 8.23 -5.81 -1.03
C THR A 15 8.63 -4.69 -0.07
N LEU A 16 8.11 -3.49 -0.28
CA LEU A 16 8.37 -2.36 0.61
C LEU A 16 7.80 -2.62 2.01
N ALA A 17 6.56 -3.12 2.09
CA ALA A 17 5.91 -3.43 3.36
C ALA A 17 6.71 -4.46 4.16
N GLU A 18 7.15 -5.54 3.51
CA GLU A 18 7.96 -6.59 4.14
C GLU A 18 9.30 -6.04 4.61
N GLY A 19 9.94 -5.19 3.80
CA GLY A 19 11.21 -4.55 4.18
C GLY A 19 11.07 -3.67 5.41
N ILE A 20 10.04 -2.86 5.48
CA ILE A 20 9.77 -2.03 6.65
C ILE A 20 9.44 -2.89 7.87
N CYS A 21 8.55 -3.87 7.71
CA CYS A 21 8.14 -4.76 8.80
C CYS A 21 9.32 -5.54 9.38
N ARG A 22 10.27 -5.96 8.56
CA ARG A 22 11.47 -6.68 8.99
C ARG A 22 12.31 -5.82 9.94
N GLU A 23 12.34 -4.51 9.72
CA GLU A 23 13.18 -3.59 10.50
C GLU A 23 12.50 -3.04 11.75
N ILE A 24 11.21 -2.72 11.67
CA ILE A 24 10.49 -2.09 12.79
C ILE A 24 9.45 -2.98 13.45
N GLY A 25 9.17 -4.15 12.88
CA GLY A 25 8.12 -5.03 13.37
C GLY A 25 6.73 -4.55 13.04
N GLY A 26 5.72 -5.29 13.50
CA GLY A 26 4.32 -4.94 13.31
C GLY A 26 3.56 -5.94 12.47
N LYS A 27 2.34 -5.56 12.09
CA LYS A 27 1.46 -6.38 11.26
C LYS A 27 1.25 -5.74 9.90
N ILE A 28 1.03 -6.57 8.90
CA ILE A 28 0.72 -6.12 7.53
C ILE A 28 -0.70 -6.55 7.19
N PHE A 29 -1.54 -5.59 6.79
CA PHE A 29 -2.85 -5.85 6.19
C PHE A 29 -2.82 -5.40 4.73
N ASN A 30 -3.43 -6.20 3.85
CA ASN A 30 -3.54 -5.87 2.43
C ASN A 30 -5.01 -5.67 2.06
N GLY A 31 -5.34 -4.56 1.46
CA GLY A 31 -6.65 -4.31 0.84
C GLY A 31 -7.85 -4.80 1.64
N LYS A 32 -8.40 -5.94 1.23
CA LYS A 32 -9.63 -6.53 1.78
C LYS A 32 -9.41 -7.47 2.96
N ASP A 33 -8.19 -7.63 3.45
CA ASP A 33 -7.90 -8.57 4.55
C ASP A 33 -8.76 -8.30 5.78
N PHE A 34 -9.17 -7.06 5.99
CA PHE A 34 -10.02 -6.69 7.12
C PHE A 34 -11.38 -7.42 7.13
N LEU A 35 -11.85 -7.90 5.98
CA LEU A 35 -13.11 -8.62 5.90
C LEU A 35 -13.10 -9.96 6.65
N ARG A 36 -11.91 -10.45 7.01
CA ARG A 36 -11.75 -11.67 7.81
C ARG A 36 -11.93 -11.43 9.31
N LEU A 37 -11.98 -10.18 9.75
CA LEU A 37 -12.10 -9.84 11.18
C LEU A 37 -13.48 -10.18 11.75
N GLU A 38 -14.52 -10.03 10.95
CA GLU A 38 -15.91 -10.22 11.35
C GLU A 38 -16.70 -10.85 10.21
N ARG A 39 -17.78 -11.56 10.52
CA ARG A 39 -18.66 -12.13 9.49
C ARG A 39 -19.41 -11.07 8.72
N ASN A 40 -19.93 -10.06 9.41
CA ASN A 40 -20.64 -8.93 8.80
C ASN A 40 -19.62 -7.95 8.22
N PRO A 41 -19.67 -7.63 6.92
CA PRO A 41 -18.70 -6.71 6.30
C PRO A 41 -18.68 -5.32 6.92
N ASP A 42 -19.82 -4.78 7.33
CA ASP A 42 -19.89 -3.47 7.96
C ASP A 42 -19.23 -3.48 9.34
N ASN A 43 -19.42 -4.56 10.10
CA ASN A 43 -18.77 -4.74 11.39
C ASN A 43 -17.26 -4.93 11.21
N ALA A 44 -16.85 -5.68 10.20
CA ALA A 44 -15.42 -5.85 9.88
C ALA A 44 -14.76 -4.51 9.58
N LYS A 45 -15.43 -3.67 8.80
CA LYS A 45 -14.94 -2.34 8.44
C LYS A 45 -14.81 -1.45 9.69
N ALA A 46 -15.81 -1.45 10.55
CA ALA A 46 -15.80 -0.66 11.79
C ALA A 46 -14.67 -1.13 12.73
N THR A 47 -14.52 -2.44 12.89
CA THR A 47 -13.45 -3.03 13.70
C THR A 47 -12.07 -2.66 13.14
N PHE A 48 -11.90 -2.73 11.82
CA PHE A 48 -10.65 -2.38 11.18
C PHE A 48 -10.31 -0.89 11.35
N LYS A 49 -11.29 0.00 11.20
CA LYS A 49 -11.09 1.43 11.45
C LYS A 49 -10.60 1.69 12.87
N ALA A 50 -11.16 0.98 13.86
CA ALA A 50 -10.72 1.09 15.24
C ALA A 50 -9.27 0.59 15.41
N ILE A 51 -8.92 -0.51 14.76
CA ILE A 51 -7.55 -1.05 14.78
C ILE A 51 -6.58 -0.04 14.18
N LEU A 52 -6.93 0.56 13.04
CA LEU A 52 -6.08 1.56 12.37
C LEU A 52 -5.89 2.79 13.26
N SER A 53 -6.95 3.29 13.88
CA SER A 53 -6.89 4.44 14.78
C SER A 53 -5.99 4.17 15.98
N SER A 54 -6.09 2.98 16.56
CA SER A 54 -5.24 2.57 17.68
C SER A 54 -3.77 2.48 17.27
N ALA A 55 -3.49 2.07 16.05
CA ALA A 55 -2.12 1.90 15.56
C ALA A 55 -1.39 3.23 15.38
N VAL A 56 -2.10 4.33 15.20
CA VAL A 56 -1.46 5.66 15.02
C VAL A 56 -0.49 5.97 16.17
N ASP A 57 -0.92 5.69 17.42
CA ASP A 57 -0.12 5.92 18.61
C ASP A 57 0.28 4.62 19.32
N GLY A 58 0.10 3.48 18.67
CA GLY A 58 0.34 2.17 19.25
C GLY A 58 1.39 1.36 18.47
N ASP A 59 1.20 0.04 18.47
CA ASP A 59 2.08 -0.86 17.76
C ASP A 59 2.06 -0.60 16.24
N ASN A 60 3.17 -0.91 15.59
CA ASN A 60 3.31 -0.68 14.16
C ASN A 60 2.34 -1.53 13.35
N LEU A 61 1.64 -0.90 12.41
CA LEU A 61 0.77 -1.55 11.47
C LEU A 61 1.00 -0.94 10.09
N ILE A 62 1.15 -1.80 9.09
CA ILE A 62 1.33 -1.40 7.70
C ILE A 62 0.11 -1.84 6.92
N TYR A 63 -0.57 -0.89 6.27
CA TYR A 63 -1.71 -1.16 5.42
C TYR A 63 -1.33 -0.93 3.96
N VAL A 64 -1.40 -1.99 3.16
CA VAL A 64 -1.07 -1.96 1.73
C VAL A 64 -2.36 -1.72 0.94
N ILE A 65 -2.42 -0.63 0.20
CA ILE A 65 -3.62 -0.17 -0.49
C ILE A 65 -3.40 -0.11 -1.99
N THR A 66 -4.26 -0.80 -2.73
CA THR A 66 -4.30 -0.74 -4.20
C THR A 66 -5.56 -0.02 -4.67
N GLU A 67 -6.70 -0.26 -4.01
CA GLU A 67 -7.98 0.30 -4.37
C GLU A 67 -8.22 1.65 -3.68
N ARG A 68 -8.64 2.64 -4.45
CA ARG A 68 -8.87 3.99 -3.93
C ARG A 68 -9.89 4.02 -2.79
N GLU A 69 -10.89 3.16 -2.82
CA GLU A 69 -11.92 3.08 -1.79
C GLU A 69 -11.37 2.80 -0.40
N HIS A 70 -10.23 2.10 -0.31
CA HIS A 70 -9.61 1.77 0.97
C HIS A 70 -8.91 2.96 1.63
N LEU A 71 -8.65 4.03 0.88
CA LEU A 71 -8.09 5.27 1.44
C LEU A 71 -9.03 5.90 2.46
N ASP A 72 -10.33 5.71 2.29
CA ASP A 72 -11.33 6.27 3.20
C ASP A 72 -11.32 5.61 4.58
N LEU A 73 -10.65 4.47 4.71
CA LEU A 73 -10.49 3.77 5.99
C LEU A 73 -9.40 4.39 6.86
N LEU A 74 -8.50 5.16 6.27
CA LEU A 74 -7.35 5.71 6.99
C LEU A 74 -7.75 6.84 7.93
N PRO A 75 -7.34 6.77 9.21
CA PRO A 75 -7.54 7.88 10.14
C PRO A 75 -6.53 8.99 9.90
N ALA A 76 -6.77 10.16 10.47
CA ALA A 76 -5.75 11.19 10.56
C ALA A 76 -4.56 10.65 11.35
N GLY A 77 -3.35 11.04 10.97
CA GLY A 77 -2.14 10.56 11.63
C GLY A 77 -1.48 9.37 10.96
N ALA A 78 -2.10 8.77 9.96
CA ALA A 78 -1.44 7.74 9.15
C ALA A 78 -0.29 8.35 8.34
N VAL A 79 0.86 7.68 8.33
CA VAL A 79 1.98 8.05 7.46
C VAL A 79 1.72 7.44 6.10
N LYS A 80 1.56 8.27 5.07
CA LYS A 80 1.23 7.81 3.73
C LYS A 80 2.47 7.78 2.83
N ILE A 81 2.72 6.62 2.24
CA ILE A 81 3.78 6.41 1.26
C ILE A 81 3.12 6.04 -0.06
N VAL A 82 3.32 6.85 -1.09
CA VAL A 82 2.88 6.52 -2.44
C VAL A 82 4.05 5.91 -3.21
N LEU A 83 3.86 4.70 -3.71
CA LEU A 83 4.86 3.99 -4.49
C LEU A 83 4.41 3.96 -5.95
N THR A 84 5.28 4.40 -6.84
CA THR A 84 5.01 4.46 -8.28
C THR A 84 6.00 3.61 -9.06
N ALA A 85 5.65 3.29 -10.30
CA ALA A 85 6.55 2.62 -11.25
C ALA A 85 6.16 3.06 -12.66
N ASP A 86 7.10 2.94 -13.60
CA ASP A 86 6.80 3.20 -15.00
C ASP A 86 5.80 2.16 -15.53
N LEU A 87 4.94 2.58 -16.45
CA LEU A 87 3.91 1.69 -17.00
C LEU A 87 4.50 0.41 -17.61
N ASP A 88 5.63 0.53 -18.30
CA ASP A 88 6.30 -0.63 -18.90
C ASP A 88 6.72 -1.65 -17.85
N VAL A 89 7.22 -1.18 -16.72
CA VAL A 89 7.62 -2.03 -15.59
C VAL A 89 6.41 -2.74 -15.01
N ILE A 90 5.31 -2.01 -14.82
CA ILE A 90 4.04 -2.56 -14.32
C ILE A 90 3.53 -3.67 -15.25
N LYS A 91 3.52 -3.42 -16.56
CA LYS A 91 3.08 -4.40 -17.56
C LYS A 91 3.94 -5.65 -17.55
N GLU A 92 5.25 -5.51 -17.49
CA GLU A 92 6.18 -6.63 -17.44
C GLU A 92 5.98 -7.50 -16.21
N ARG A 93 5.82 -6.88 -15.05
CA ARG A 93 5.58 -7.60 -13.79
C ARG A 93 4.25 -8.31 -13.79
N PHE A 94 3.20 -7.68 -14.30
CA PHE A 94 1.87 -8.28 -14.38
C PHE A 94 1.88 -9.46 -15.35
N LYS A 95 2.52 -9.29 -16.50
CA LYS A 95 2.71 -10.34 -17.50
C LYS A 95 3.40 -11.58 -16.91
N ALA A 96 4.47 -11.35 -16.13
CA ALA A 96 5.19 -12.43 -15.45
C ALA A 96 4.27 -13.19 -14.47
N ARG A 97 3.40 -12.49 -13.73
CA ARG A 97 2.42 -13.12 -12.84
C ARG A 97 1.38 -13.93 -13.60
N MET A 98 1.08 -13.56 -14.84
CA MET A 98 0.11 -14.24 -15.71
C MET A 98 0.77 -15.24 -16.66
N ARG A 99 1.94 -15.75 -16.29
CA ARG A 99 2.68 -16.78 -17.05
C ARG A 99 3.09 -16.34 -18.46
N GLY A 100 3.45 -15.07 -18.62
CA GLY A 100 3.97 -14.54 -19.86
C GLY A 100 2.92 -14.03 -20.85
N ILE A 101 1.66 -14.03 -20.46
CA ILE A 101 0.55 -13.52 -21.29
C ILE A 101 -0.10 -12.32 -20.60
N LEU A 102 -0.21 -11.21 -21.33
CA LEU A 102 -0.95 -10.04 -20.86
C LEU A 102 -2.19 -9.86 -21.77
N PRO A 103 -3.38 -10.32 -21.30
CA PRO A 103 -4.60 -10.18 -22.10
C PRO A 103 -4.91 -8.71 -22.41
N PRO A 104 -5.39 -8.39 -23.63
CA PRO A 104 -5.68 -7.01 -23.99
C PRO A 104 -6.59 -6.24 -23.02
N PRO A 105 -7.66 -6.82 -22.45
CA PRO A 105 -8.47 -6.12 -21.45
C PRO A 105 -7.71 -5.75 -20.18
N VAL A 106 -6.79 -6.62 -19.75
CA VAL A 106 -5.95 -6.38 -18.56
C VAL A 106 -4.93 -5.28 -18.86
N GLU A 107 -4.29 -5.34 -20.02
CA GLU A 107 -3.34 -4.31 -20.44
C GLU A 107 -3.99 -2.94 -20.48
N LYS A 108 -5.21 -2.86 -21.03
CA LYS A 108 -5.98 -1.62 -21.08
C LYS A 108 -6.32 -1.11 -19.68
N MET A 109 -6.67 -2.00 -18.77
CA MET A 109 -6.94 -1.66 -17.37
C MET A 109 -5.71 -1.04 -16.72
N LEU A 110 -4.53 -1.61 -16.93
CA LEU A 110 -3.28 -1.08 -16.38
C LEU A 110 -2.98 0.31 -16.93
N GLU A 111 -3.19 0.52 -18.22
CA GLU A 111 -3.00 1.82 -18.86
C GLU A 111 -3.95 2.87 -18.31
N GLN A 112 -5.22 2.52 -18.11
CA GLN A 112 -6.24 3.43 -17.59
C GLN A 112 -6.00 3.81 -16.13
N ASN A 113 -5.46 2.88 -15.33
CA ASN A 113 -5.19 3.11 -13.92
C ASN A 113 -3.85 3.78 -13.66
N HIS A 114 -2.98 3.82 -14.67
CA HIS A 114 -1.64 4.37 -14.49
C HIS A 114 -1.69 5.84 -14.08
N GLY A 115 -0.95 6.19 -13.03
CA GLY A 115 -0.88 7.55 -12.53
C GLY A 115 -2.04 7.97 -11.63
N LYS A 116 -2.97 7.09 -11.29
CA LYS A 116 -4.15 7.46 -10.50
C LYS A 116 -3.84 8.00 -9.11
N TYR A 117 -2.65 7.75 -8.59
CA TYR A 117 -2.23 8.23 -7.27
C TYR A 117 -1.18 9.36 -7.35
N ASP A 118 -0.85 9.84 -8.54
CA ASP A 118 0.21 10.83 -8.71
C ASP A 118 -0.07 12.13 -7.95
N ASP A 119 -1.33 12.53 -7.85
CA ASP A 119 -1.76 13.77 -7.18
C ASP A 119 -2.19 13.56 -5.73
N LEU A 120 -2.06 12.36 -5.19
CA LEU A 120 -2.48 12.06 -3.82
C LEU A 120 -1.52 12.72 -2.82
N PRO A 121 -2.04 13.51 -1.87
CA PRO A 121 -1.20 14.04 -0.78
C PRO A 121 -0.58 12.90 0.01
N CYS A 122 0.73 12.95 0.24
CA CYS A 122 1.45 11.91 0.95
C CYS A 122 2.67 12.47 1.70
N ASP A 123 3.18 11.68 2.62
CA ASP A 123 4.40 12.01 3.37
C ASP A 123 5.66 11.68 2.58
N MET A 124 5.60 10.62 1.79
CA MET A 124 6.70 10.18 0.93
C MET A 124 6.16 9.71 -0.41
N LYS A 125 6.85 10.06 -1.49
CA LYS A 125 6.56 9.54 -2.82
C LYS A 125 7.82 8.84 -3.32
N LEU A 126 7.72 7.54 -3.54
CA LEU A 126 8.85 6.69 -3.92
C LEU A 126 8.63 6.09 -5.29
N LYS A 127 9.71 5.91 -6.04
CA LYS A 127 9.68 5.18 -7.29
C LYS A 127 10.22 3.77 -7.06
N SER A 128 9.50 2.76 -7.55
CA SER A 128 9.90 1.36 -7.47
C SER A 128 11.33 1.18 -8.00
N ASP A 129 12.12 0.36 -7.31
CA ASP A 129 13.50 0.05 -7.65
C ASP A 129 14.47 1.26 -7.63
N ALA A 130 14.00 2.43 -7.19
CA ALA A 130 14.80 3.64 -7.13
C ALA A 130 14.79 4.31 -5.75
N TYR A 131 14.24 3.64 -4.73
CA TYR A 131 14.27 4.14 -3.35
C TYR A 131 15.31 3.41 -2.53
N ASP A 132 15.80 4.06 -1.48
CA ASP A 132 16.68 3.47 -0.49
C ASP A 132 15.88 3.17 0.77
N ILE A 133 15.79 1.89 1.14
CA ILE A 133 15.03 1.46 2.32
C ILE A 133 15.55 2.13 3.61
N ILE A 134 16.85 2.38 3.70
CA ILE A 134 17.45 3.04 4.87
C ILE A 134 16.91 4.46 5.01
N GLU A 135 16.83 5.20 3.92
CA GLU A 135 16.26 6.55 3.92
C GLU A 135 14.79 6.55 4.30
N VAL A 136 14.03 5.56 3.81
CA VAL A 136 12.61 5.40 4.15
C VAL A 136 12.47 5.19 5.66
N LEU A 137 13.27 4.29 6.23
CA LEU A 137 13.24 4.00 7.66
C LEU A 137 13.62 5.22 8.51
N GLU A 138 14.59 5.98 8.08
CA GLU A 138 14.99 7.21 8.77
C GLU A 138 13.86 8.24 8.78
N LYS A 139 13.17 8.42 7.66
CA LYS A 139 12.03 9.33 7.59
C LYS A 139 10.87 8.86 8.46
N LEU A 140 10.63 7.56 8.53
CA LEU A 140 9.60 7.00 9.42
C LEU A 140 9.93 7.25 10.89
N LYS A 141 11.19 7.09 11.28
CA LYS A 141 11.65 7.38 12.65
C LYS A 141 11.44 8.83 13.03
N SER A 142 11.63 9.77 12.10
CA SER A 142 11.45 11.19 12.36
C SER A 142 9.98 11.57 12.57
N LYS A 143 9.03 10.72 12.18
CA LYS A 143 7.60 10.94 12.31
C LYS A 143 6.98 10.27 13.55
N SER A 144 7.74 9.43 14.22
CA SER A 144 7.28 8.72 15.42
C SER A 144 7.49 9.51 16.71
#